data_1083be4b5d292825359376ff90f78753
#
_entry.id   1083be4b5d292825359376ff90f78753
#
_cell.length_a   1.000
_cell.length_b   1.000
_cell.length_c   1.000
_cell.angle_alpha   90.00
_cell.angle_beta   90.00
_cell.angle_gamma   90.00
#
_symmetry.space_group_name_H-M   'P 1'
#
loop_
_entity.id
_entity.type
_entity.pdbx_description
1 polymer ?
#
loop_
_entity_poly.entity_id
_entity_poly.type
_entity_poly.pdbx_seq_one_letter_code
_entity_poly.pdbx_strand_id
1 'polypeptide(L)'
;VSTSASSRPQSGAAGTRSARPAQRTGKEGLVRSAPKAKQRRARLLISRVDVWSAMKLGFLLSVALGIITVIGAVGLYSLMDLAGIFDRVNDVLGTVLGAESGNYTVQHLAPLGTVASLATIVAVMNVVLLTLLSVVLAALYNVSAALVGGLGVTLTDD
;
A
#
# COMPACT_ATOMS: atom_id res chain seq x y z
N VAL A 1 42.49 -72.75 17.55
CA VAL A 1 41.78 -72.72 16.27
C VAL A 1 40.63 -71.76 16.37
N SER A 2 40.42 -70.97 15.39
CA SER A 2 39.17 -70.17 15.21
C SER A 2 38.93 -69.02 16.15
N THR A 3 39.88 -68.52 16.78
CA THR A 3 39.68 -67.44 17.77
C THR A 3 39.78 -66.06 17.15
N SER A 4 40.14 -66.01 15.94
CA SER A 4 40.45 -64.76 15.32
C SER A 4 39.25 -63.94 14.91
N ALA A 5 38.10 -64.51 14.91
CA ALA A 5 36.91 -63.85 14.37
C ALA A 5 36.27 -62.79 15.33
N SER A 6 36.60 -62.84 16.56
CA SER A 6 35.87 -62.06 17.55
C SER A 6 36.25 -60.60 17.62
N SER A 7 37.39 -60.24 17.16
CA SER A 7 37.87 -58.89 17.34
C SER A 7 37.40 -57.90 16.27
N ARG A 8 36.98 -58.39 15.16
CA ARG A 8 36.67 -57.52 14.02
C ARG A 8 35.48 -56.63 14.17
N PRO A 9 34.39 -57.06 14.70
CA PRO A 9 33.22 -56.19 14.75
C PRO A 9 33.37 -54.95 15.60
N GLN A 10 34.30 -54.97 16.48
CA GLN A 10 34.48 -53.84 17.39
C GLN A 10 35.01 -52.60 16.68
N SER A 11 35.87 -52.78 15.74
CA SER A 11 36.46 -51.64 15.06
C SER A 11 35.44 -50.91 14.17
N GLY A 12 34.54 -51.64 13.62
CA GLY A 12 33.51 -51.05 12.81
C GLY A 12 32.54 -50.19 13.60
N ALA A 13 32.25 -50.60 14.81
CA ALA A 13 31.37 -49.83 15.67
C ALA A 13 31.96 -48.48 16.09
N ALA A 14 33.24 -48.43 16.25
CA ALA A 14 33.92 -47.19 16.60
C ALA A 14 33.87 -46.18 15.47
N GLY A 15 33.99 -46.65 14.23
CA GLY A 15 33.91 -45.78 13.06
C GLY A 15 32.54 -45.13 12.89
N THR A 16 31.50 -45.87 13.13
CA THR A 16 30.15 -45.34 12.97
C THR A 16 29.79 -44.30 14.00
N ARG A 17 30.34 -44.44 15.18
CA ARG A 17 30.07 -43.45 16.25
C ARG A 17 30.67 -42.09 15.93
N SER A 18 31.81 -42.05 15.32
CA SER A 18 32.46 -40.79 15.03
C SER A 18 31.74 -40.00 13.94
N ALA A 19 31.06 -40.68 13.06
CA ALA A 19 30.34 -40.01 11.99
C ALA A 19 29.10 -39.28 12.46
N ARG A 20 28.42 -39.77 13.49
CA ARG A 20 27.19 -39.14 13.99
C ARG A 20 27.35 -37.72 14.53
N PRO A 21 28.34 -37.42 15.36
CA PRO A 21 28.50 -36.06 15.88
C PRO A 21 28.73 -35.04 14.77
N ALA A 22 29.46 -35.43 13.74
CA ALA A 22 29.76 -34.51 12.64
C ALA A 22 28.50 -34.06 11.90
N GLN A 23 27.57 -34.97 11.70
CA GLN A 23 26.31 -34.66 11.01
C GLN A 23 25.45 -33.68 11.78
N ARG A 24 25.42 -33.83 13.11
CA ARG A 24 24.62 -32.95 13.95
C ARG A 24 25.14 -31.52 13.91
N THR A 25 26.43 -31.36 13.94
CA THR A 25 27.03 -30.03 13.91
C THR A 25 26.70 -29.29 12.61
N GLY A 26 26.71 -30.00 11.52
CA GLY A 26 26.35 -29.39 10.23
C GLY A 26 24.93 -28.89 10.18
N LYS A 27 24.00 -29.66 10.71
CA LYS A 27 22.60 -29.28 10.72
C LYS A 27 22.34 -28.06 11.58
N GLU A 28 22.97 -28.00 12.74
CA GLU A 28 22.82 -26.85 13.62
C GLU A 28 23.36 -25.56 12.99
N GLY A 29 24.46 -25.66 12.32
CA GLY A 29 25.03 -24.51 11.61
C GLY A 29 24.12 -23.98 10.52
N LEU A 30 23.51 -24.89 9.75
CA LEU A 30 22.61 -24.50 8.67
C LEU A 30 21.35 -23.81 9.19
N VAL A 31 20.79 -24.31 10.30
CA VAL A 31 19.58 -23.75 10.88
C VAL A 31 19.85 -22.32 11.39
N ARG A 32 20.98 -22.09 12.00
CA ARG A 32 21.33 -20.76 12.54
C ARG A 32 21.53 -19.73 11.44
N SER A 33 22.11 -20.10 10.32
CA SER A 33 22.37 -19.16 9.25
C SER A 33 21.12 -18.71 8.52
N ALA A 34 20.11 -19.56 8.39
CA ALA A 34 18.88 -19.25 7.67
C ALA A 34 18.11 -18.06 8.27
N PRO A 35 17.88 -17.96 9.58
CA PRO A 35 17.18 -16.80 10.14
C PRO A 35 17.90 -15.49 9.91
N LYS A 36 19.20 -15.46 9.97
CA LYS A 36 19.98 -14.23 9.74
C LYS A 36 19.81 -13.72 8.31
N ALA A 37 19.82 -14.61 7.34
CA ALA A 37 19.63 -14.24 5.95
C ALA A 37 18.24 -13.62 5.70
N LYS A 38 17.21 -14.17 6.30
CA LYS A 38 15.85 -13.63 6.20
C LYS A 38 15.75 -12.24 6.79
N GLN A 39 16.37 -12.02 7.94
CA GLN A 39 16.36 -10.71 8.59
C GLN A 39 17.04 -9.64 7.75
N ARG A 40 18.15 -9.95 7.11
CA ARG A 40 18.86 -9.02 6.24
C ARG A 40 18.00 -8.62 5.04
N ARG A 41 17.34 -9.58 4.42
CA ARG A 41 16.44 -9.32 3.29
C ARG A 41 15.29 -8.42 3.70
N ALA A 42 14.71 -8.64 4.86
CA ALA A 42 13.62 -7.83 5.36
C ALA A 42 14.03 -6.37 5.55
N ARG A 43 15.22 -6.12 6.08
CA ARG A 43 15.75 -4.77 6.26
C ARG A 43 15.97 -4.08 4.92
N LEU A 44 16.51 -4.79 3.93
CA LEU A 44 16.71 -4.24 2.60
C LEU A 44 15.40 -3.86 1.91
N LEU A 45 14.37 -4.67 2.11
CA LEU A 45 13.04 -4.39 1.55
C LEU A 45 12.40 -3.14 2.15
N ILE A 46 12.64 -2.88 3.44
CA ILE A 46 12.10 -1.70 4.13
C ILE A 46 12.81 -0.43 3.65
N SER A 47 14.10 -0.49 3.31
CA SER A 47 14.88 0.67 2.91
C SER A 47 14.56 1.20 1.52
N ARG A 48 13.93 0.41 0.67
CA ARG A 48 13.51 0.83 -0.66
C ARG A 48 12.04 0.57 -0.87
N VAL A 49 11.33 1.59 -1.29
CA VAL A 49 9.93 1.46 -1.70
C VAL A 49 9.92 1.21 -3.20
N ASP A 50 9.26 0.12 -3.61
CA ASP A 50 9.07 -0.19 -5.00
C ASP A 50 8.04 0.78 -5.58
N VAL A 51 8.45 1.58 -6.56
CA VAL A 51 7.59 2.57 -7.22
C VAL A 51 6.36 1.89 -7.84
N TRP A 52 6.54 0.69 -8.39
CA TRP A 52 5.44 -0.06 -8.99
C TRP A 52 4.39 -0.47 -7.95
N SER A 53 4.83 -0.95 -6.80
CA SER A 53 3.94 -1.29 -5.68
C SER A 53 3.24 -0.07 -5.12
N ALA A 54 3.96 1.04 -4.98
CA ALA A 54 3.40 2.31 -4.53
C ALA A 54 2.33 2.82 -5.49
N MET A 55 2.57 2.68 -6.80
CA MET A 55 1.61 3.06 -7.82
C MET A 55 0.32 2.24 -7.71
N LYS A 56 0.44 0.92 -7.55
CA LYS A 56 -0.72 0.03 -7.39
C LYS A 56 -1.53 0.38 -6.14
N LEU A 57 -0.85 0.56 -5.02
CA LEU A 57 -1.50 0.94 -3.77
C LEU A 57 -2.17 2.31 -3.89
N GLY A 58 -1.46 3.28 -4.44
CA GLY A 58 -1.98 4.62 -4.66
C GLY A 58 -3.20 4.60 -5.56
N PHE A 59 -3.17 3.81 -6.62
CA PHE A 59 -4.30 3.65 -7.53
C PHE A 59 -5.52 3.05 -6.82
N LEU A 60 -5.33 1.95 -6.09
CA LEU A 60 -6.42 1.30 -5.35
C LEU A 60 -7.04 2.25 -4.32
N LEU A 61 -6.19 2.95 -3.57
CA LEU A 61 -6.66 3.91 -2.58
C LEU A 61 -7.40 5.07 -3.23
N SER A 62 -6.88 5.56 -4.35
CA SER A 62 -7.50 6.65 -5.11
C SER A 62 -8.86 6.27 -5.66
N VAL A 63 -9.01 5.04 -6.16
CA VAL A 63 -10.30 4.52 -6.65
C VAL A 63 -11.30 4.45 -5.50
N ALA A 64 -10.88 3.96 -4.34
CA ALA A 64 -11.72 3.91 -3.16
C ALA A 64 -12.20 5.32 -2.75
N LEU A 65 -11.29 6.28 -2.72
CA LEU A 65 -11.62 7.67 -2.43
C LEU A 65 -12.54 8.28 -3.49
N GLY A 66 -12.33 7.94 -4.76
CA GLY A 66 -13.18 8.37 -5.85
C GLY A 66 -14.62 7.89 -5.67
N ILE A 67 -14.80 6.63 -5.34
CA ILE A 67 -16.13 6.06 -5.08
C ILE A 67 -16.79 6.79 -3.90
N ILE A 68 -16.05 7.01 -2.82
CA ILE A 68 -16.54 7.73 -1.64
C ILE A 68 -16.94 9.16 -2.03
N THR A 69 -16.18 9.81 -2.89
CA THR A 69 -16.47 11.17 -3.36
C THR A 69 -17.80 11.24 -4.10
N VAL A 70 -18.05 10.30 -5.01
CA VAL A 70 -19.30 10.25 -5.78
C VAL A 70 -20.50 9.97 -4.86
N ILE A 71 -20.37 8.96 -4.00
CA ILE A 71 -21.42 8.60 -3.05
C ILE A 71 -21.67 9.76 -2.09
N GLY A 72 -20.64 10.39 -1.62
CA GLY A 72 -20.73 11.55 -0.73
C GLY A 72 -21.42 12.73 -1.38
N ALA A 73 -21.09 13.02 -2.65
CA ALA A 73 -21.74 14.12 -3.38
C ALA A 73 -23.23 13.86 -3.59
N VAL A 74 -23.60 12.66 -4.01
CA VAL A 74 -25.00 12.28 -4.21
C VAL A 74 -25.75 12.29 -2.88
N GLY A 75 -25.13 11.74 -1.83
CA GLY A 75 -25.70 11.72 -0.49
C GLY A 75 -25.91 13.11 0.06
N LEU A 76 -24.92 13.99 -0.09
CA LEU A 76 -25.02 15.38 0.38
C LEU A 76 -26.11 16.12 -0.36
N TYR A 77 -26.18 15.98 -1.69
CA TYR A 77 -27.25 16.59 -2.49
C TYR A 77 -28.63 16.13 -1.98
N SER A 78 -28.80 14.84 -1.76
CA SER A 78 -30.05 14.27 -1.28
C SER A 78 -30.42 14.78 0.11
N LEU A 79 -29.44 14.90 0.99
CA LEU A 79 -29.65 15.46 2.34
C LEU A 79 -30.06 16.93 2.29
N MET A 80 -29.43 17.71 1.41
CA MET A 80 -29.77 19.13 1.25
C MET A 80 -31.20 19.29 0.71
N ASP A 81 -31.59 18.41 -0.19
CA ASP A 81 -32.96 18.40 -0.75
C ASP A 81 -33.98 18.05 0.34
N LEU A 82 -33.74 16.99 1.11
CA LEU A 82 -34.62 16.58 2.20
C LEU A 82 -34.70 17.62 3.32
N ALA A 83 -33.62 18.34 3.57
CA ALA A 83 -33.58 19.39 4.59
C ALA A 83 -34.28 20.67 4.14
N GLY A 84 -34.72 20.74 2.89
CA GLY A 84 -35.39 21.94 2.36
C GLY A 84 -34.45 23.11 2.07
N ILE A 85 -33.15 22.85 1.98
CA ILE A 85 -32.15 23.89 1.70
C ILE A 85 -32.35 24.44 0.30
N PHE A 86 -32.64 23.60 -0.68
CA PHE A 86 -32.90 24.04 -2.05
C PHE A 86 -34.13 24.93 -2.16
N ASP A 87 -35.19 24.62 -1.41
CA ASP A 87 -36.38 25.45 -1.37
C ASP A 87 -36.06 26.84 -0.85
N ARG A 88 -35.26 26.95 0.20
CA ARG A 88 -34.81 28.24 0.76
C ARG A 88 -33.98 29.02 -0.25
N VAL A 89 -33.06 28.33 -0.97
CA VAL A 89 -32.26 28.98 -2.00
C VAL A 89 -33.16 29.46 -3.14
N ASN A 90 -34.15 28.66 -3.53
CA ASN A 90 -35.11 29.01 -4.57
C ASN A 90 -35.95 30.23 -4.18
N ASP A 91 -36.34 30.35 -2.91
CA ASP A 91 -37.04 31.51 -2.38
C ASP A 91 -36.19 32.77 -2.48
N VAL A 92 -34.91 32.67 -2.11
CA VAL A 92 -33.96 33.78 -2.23
C VAL A 92 -33.78 34.19 -3.68
N LEU A 93 -33.61 33.20 -4.59
CA LEU A 93 -33.48 33.43 -6.02
C LEU A 93 -34.72 34.14 -6.56
N GLY A 94 -35.93 33.74 -6.14
CA GLY A 94 -37.17 34.35 -6.52
C GLY A 94 -37.26 35.80 -6.07
N THR A 95 -36.77 36.12 -4.85
CA THR A 95 -36.74 37.44 -4.31
C THR A 95 -35.75 38.35 -5.05
N VAL A 96 -34.57 37.81 -5.41
CA VAL A 96 -33.51 38.61 -6.06
C VAL A 96 -33.78 38.80 -7.56
N LEU A 97 -34.22 37.77 -8.24
CA LEU A 97 -34.44 37.79 -9.70
C LEU A 97 -35.82 38.25 -10.11
N GLY A 98 -36.78 38.32 -9.18
CA GLY A 98 -38.15 38.76 -9.42
C GLY A 98 -39.01 37.74 -10.15
N ALA A 99 -40.08 38.23 -10.77
CA ALA A 99 -41.10 37.39 -11.39
C ALA A 99 -40.59 36.53 -12.58
N GLU A 100 -39.47 36.92 -13.18
CA GLU A 100 -38.88 36.19 -14.30
C GLU A 100 -38.14 34.95 -13.86
N SER A 101 -37.95 34.75 -12.55
CA SER A 101 -37.18 33.66 -11.98
C SER A 101 -37.92 32.32 -11.91
N GLY A 102 -39.17 32.28 -12.34
CA GLY A 102 -40.01 31.09 -12.18
C GLY A 102 -39.45 29.79 -12.80
N ASN A 103 -38.48 29.89 -13.71
CA ASN A 103 -37.85 28.78 -14.36
C ASN A 103 -36.45 28.46 -13.83
N TYR A 104 -35.93 29.27 -12.90
CA TYR A 104 -34.57 29.09 -12.39
C TYR A 104 -34.62 28.57 -10.96
N THR A 105 -34.79 27.26 -10.84
CA THR A 105 -34.66 26.58 -9.55
C THR A 105 -33.28 25.90 -9.47
N VAL A 106 -32.80 25.68 -8.25
CA VAL A 106 -31.52 24.99 -8.04
C VAL A 106 -31.57 23.62 -8.66
N GLN A 107 -32.70 22.91 -8.53
CA GLN A 107 -32.87 21.58 -9.10
C GLN A 107 -32.88 21.59 -10.63
N HIS A 108 -33.28 22.70 -11.23
CA HIS A 108 -33.24 22.85 -12.69
C HIS A 108 -31.83 23.17 -13.19
N LEU A 109 -31.12 24.02 -12.45
CA LEU A 109 -29.74 24.40 -12.82
C LEU A 109 -28.74 23.30 -12.52
N ALA A 110 -28.92 22.57 -11.43
CA ALA A 110 -28.04 21.52 -10.98
C ALA A 110 -28.84 20.29 -10.55
N PRO A 111 -29.42 19.53 -11.51
CA PRO A 111 -30.12 18.31 -11.18
C PRO A 111 -29.16 17.26 -10.62
N LEU A 112 -29.69 16.29 -9.90
CA LEU A 112 -28.91 15.22 -9.28
C LEU A 112 -28.00 14.50 -10.29
N GLY A 113 -28.50 14.25 -11.50
CA GLY A 113 -27.71 13.62 -12.57
C GLY A 113 -26.49 14.43 -12.96
N THR A 114 -26.63 15.75 -13.05
CA THR A 114 -25.51 16.65 -13.37
C THR A 114 -24.49 16.67 -12.24
N VAL A 115 -24.96 16.75 -10.99
CA VAL A 115 -24.07 16.71 -9.81
C VAL A 115 -23.31 15.39 -9.76
N ALA A 116 -23.98 14.26 -9.97
CA ALA A 116 -23.35 12.95 -10.00
C ALA A 116 -22.31 12.85 -11.12
N SER A 117 -22.60 13.40 -12.32
CA SER A 117 -21.67 13.41 -13.44
C SER A 117 -20.42 14.24 -13.13
N LEU A 118 -20.61 15.44 -12.58
CA LEU A 118 -19.48 16.31 -12.19
C LEU A 118 -18.65 15.66 -11.11
N ALA A 119 -19.28 15.06 -10.10
CA ALA A 119 -18.58 14.33 -9.04
C ALA A 119 -17.75 13.17 -9.61
N THR A 120 -18.29 12.48 -10.61
CA THR A 120 -17.57 11.38 -11.28
C THR A 120 -16.34 11.91 -12.02
N ILE A 121 -16.48 13.02 -12.75
CA ILE A 121 -15.34 13.64 -13.44
C ILE A 121 -14.25 14.05 -12.45
N VAL A 122 -14.63 14.70 -11.35
CA VAL A 122 -13.71 15.10 -10.29
C VAL A 122 -13.06 13.86 -9.66
N ALA A 123 -13.82 12.81 -9.41
CA ALA A 123 -13.29 11.56 -8.86
C ALA A 123 -12.24 10.94 -9.78
N VAL A 124 -12.51 10.88 -11.09
CA VAL A 124 -11.56 10.34 -12.07
C VAL A 124 -10.28 11.18 -12.10
N MET A 125 -10.42 12.50 -12.13
CA MET A 125 -9.25 13.39 -12.07
C MET A 125 -8.45 13.19 -10.79
N ASN A 126 -9.12 13.03 -9.65
CA ASN A 126 -8.46 12.74 -8.38
C ASN A 126 -7.71 11.40 -8.42
N VAL A 127 -8.29 10.37 -9.01
CA VAL A 127 -7.61 9.07 -9.14
C VAL A 127 -6.30 9.24 -9.90
N VAL A 128 -6.33 9.96 -11.04
CA VAL A 128 -5.13 10.20 -11.84
C VAL A 128 -4.09 11.00 -11.05
N LEU A 129 -4.52 12.11 -10.44
CA LEU A 129 -3.62 12.97 -9.66
C LEU A 129 -2.99 12.24 -8.48
N LEU A 130 -3.79 11.51 -7.70
CA LEU A 130 -3.28 10.79 -6.53
C LEU A 130 -2.37 9.64 -6.93
N THR A 131 -2.66 8.96 -8.04
CA THR A 131 -1.78 7.92 -8.56
C THR A 131 -0.43 8.49 -8.96
N LEU A 132 -0.42 9.59 -9.72
CA LEU A 132 0.82 10.26 -10.11
C LEU A 132 1.57 10.78 -8.89
N LEU A 133 0.87 11.36 -7.93
CA LEU A 133 1.46 11.83 -6.69
C LEU A 133 2.11 10.69 -5.92
N SER A 134 1.48 9.53 -5.84
CA SER A 134 2.04 8.34 -5.20
C SER A 134 3.35 7.92 -5.83
N VAL A 135 3.42 7.93 -7.16
CA VAL A 135 4.64 7.59 -7.91
C VAL A 135 5.75 8.61 -7.59
N VAL A 136 5.43 9.89 -7.61
CA VAL A 136 6.39 10.96 -7.31
C VAL A 136 6.91 10.84 -5.89
N LEU A 137 6.02 10.63 -4.92
CA LEU A 137 6.40 10.47 -3.52
C LEU A 137 7.28 9.24 -3.31
N ALA A 138 6.98 8.12 -3.95
CA ALA A 138 7.81 6.93 -3.90
C ALA A 138 9.20 7.17 -4.49
N ALA A 139 9.26 7.87 -5.62
CA ALA A 139 10.53 8.23 -6.25
C ALA A 139 11.36 9.15 -5.35
N LEU A 140 10.72 10.17 -4.76
CA LEU A 140 11.38 11.08 -3.82
C LEU A 140 11.89 10.34 -2.59
N TYR A 141 11.07 9.43 -2.06
CA TYR A 141 11.48 8.62 -0.92
C TYR A 141 12.71 7.78 -1.26
N ASN A 142 12.73 7.13 -2.44
CA ASN A 142 13.85 6.31 -2.87
C ASN A 142 15.13 7.15 -3.02
N VAL A 143 15.04 8.35 -3.60
CA VAL A 143 16.17 9.28 -3.73
C VAL A 143 16.66 9.70 -2.35
N SER A 144 15.76 10.08 -1.47
CA SER A 144 16.12 10.47 -0.10
C SER A 144 16.78 9.32 0.66
N ALA A 145 16.25 8.11 0.53
CA ALA A 145 16.81 6.92 1.16
C ALA A 145 18.21 6.62 0.63
N ALA A 146 18.44 6.78 -0.66
CA ALA A 146 19.75 6.59 -1.29
C ALA A 146 20.77 7.63 -0.78
N LEU A 147 20.36 8.88 -0.63
CA LEU A 147 21.22 9.93 -0.11
C LEU A 147 21.61 9.68 1.35
N VAL A 148 20.62 9.35 2.18
CA VAL A 148 20.87 9.04 3.60
C VAL A 148 21.69 7.76 3.73
N GLY A 149 21.37 6.74 2.98
CA GLY A 149 22.13 5.49 2.97
C GLY A 149 23.56 5.68 2.49
N GLY A 150 23.75 6.50 1.45
CA GLY A 150 25.08 6.84 0.95
C GLY A 150 25.93 7.55 1.98
N LEU A 151 25.35 8.51 2.68
CA LEU A 151 26.03 9.21 3.77
C LEU A 151 26.39 8.28 4.92
N GLY A 152 25.48 7.37 5.25
CA GLY A 152 25.72 6.38 6.29
C GLY A 152 26.86 5.44 5.95
N VAL A 153 26.96 4.99 4.71
CA VAL A 153 28.05 4.14 4.23
C VAL A 153 29.39 4.87 4.31
N THR A 154 29.40 6.14 3.91
CA THR A 154 30.60 6.96 3.97
C THR A 154 31.11 7.09 5.39
N LEU A 155 30.24 7.33 6.35
CA LEU A 155 30.59 7.41 7.78
C LEU A 155 31.13 6.08 8.31
N THR A 156 30.60 4.97 7.84
CA THR A 156 31.03 3.64 8.28
C THR A 156 32.43 3.31 7.77
N ASP A 157 32.78 3.74 6.56
CA ASP A 157 34.07 3.48 5.96
C ASP A 157 35.23 4.28 6.64
N ASP A 158 34.89 5.43 7.19
CA ASP A 158 35.87 6.25 7.92
C ASP A 158 36.19 5.61 9.28
#